data_58e71077d1fd3b6d4e2254f5ecabc675
#
_entry.id   58e71077d1fd3b6d4e2254f5ecabc675
#
_cell.length_a   1.000
_cell.length_b   1.000
_cell.length_c   1.000
_cell.angle_alpha   90.00
_cell.angle_beta   90.00
_cell.angle_gamma   90.00
#
_symmetry.space_group_name_H-M   'P 1'
#
loop_
_entity.id
_entity.type
_entity.pdbx_description
1 polymer ?
#
loop_
_entity_poly.entity_id
_entity_poly.type
_entity_poly.pdbx_seq_one_letter_code
_entity_poly.pdbx_strand_id
1 'polypeptide(L)'
;MSFAIRALLLAAALFTVTARAQTSNDPAVDACRASGLIALQQQSASVKDLIFDMETLLVSKANTSVENVPVRTVMMGEAYLEKKDMGKPQRFVCLIGEKGKVLLTFFMAQ
;
A
#
# COMPACT_ATOMS: atom_id res chain seq x y z
N MET A 1 29.02 -29.94 -40.35
CA MET A 1 28.84 -29.65 -39.94
C MET A 1 28.23 -29.34 -39.05
N SER A 2 28.12 -29.19 -38.93
CA SER A 2 27.64 -28.95 -38.17
C SER A 2 27.05 -28.39 -37.42
N PHE A 3 26.91 -28.28 -37.30
CA PHE A 3 26.40 -27.80 -36.64
C PHE A 3 25.78 -27.37 -35.81
N ALA A 4 25.60 -27.29 -35.85
CA ALA A 4 25.23 -27.00 -35.21
C ALA A 4 24.63 -26.57 -34.43
N ILE A 5 24.59 -26.46 -34.24
CA ILE A 5 24.13 -26.12 -33.53
C ILE A 5 23.61 -25.66 -32.74
N ARG A 6 23.55 -25.59 -32.82
CA ARG A 6 23.15 -25.21 -32.17
C ARG A 6 22.31 -24.70 -31.37
N ALA A 7 22.24 -24.60 -31.43
CA ALA A 7 21.65 -24.23 -30.80
C ALA A 7 21.05 -23.83 -29.99
N LEU A 8 21.06 -23.73 -29.81
CA LEU A 8 20.54 -23.37 -29.06
C LEU A 8 19.91 -22.94 -28.26
N LEU A 9 19.83 -22.85 -28.26
CA LEU A 9 19.31 -22.50 -27.56
C LEU A 9 18.70 -22.01 -26.81
N LEU A 10 18.53 -21.87 -26.72
CA LEU A 10 18.00 -21.44 -26.04
C LEU A 10 17.36 -21.06 -25.26
N ALA A 11 17.22 -20.97 -25.23
CA ALA A 11 16.72 -20.67 -24.55
C ALA A 11 16.04 -20.24 -23.83
N ALA A 12 15.94 -20.20 -23.66
CA ALA A 12 15.32 -19.84 -22.97
C ALA A 12 14.80 -19.35 -22.14
N ALA A 13 14.73 -19.27 -21.98
CA ALA A 13 14.30 -18.83 -21.21
C ALA A 13 13.69 -18.27 -20.51
N LEU A 14 13.59 -18.22 -20.29
CA LEU A 14 13.05 -17.74 -19.65
C LEU A 14 12.51 -17.13 -18.84
N PHE A 15 12.21 -17.00 -18.62
CA PHE A 15 11.68 -16.33 -17.91
C PHE A 15 11.01 -16.08 -17.10
N THR A 16 10.79 -15.89 -16.67
CA THR A 16 10.20 -15.81 -16.04
C THR A 16 9.52 -15.15 -15.33
N VAL A 17 9.15 -14.93 -14.97
CA VAL A 17 8.40 -14.28 -14.43
C VAL A 17 7.92 -14.17 -13.41
N THR A 18 7.66 -13.92 -12.96
CA THR A 18 7.23 -13.87 -12.08
C THR A 18 6.34 -13.23 -11.48
N ALA A 19 5.84 -13.14 -11.33
CA ALA A 19 4.88 -12.59 -10.94
C ALA A 19 4.60 -12.37 -9.69
N ARG A 20 4.49 -12.08 -9.26
CA ARG A 20 4.20 -12.01 -8.15
C ARG A 20 3.29 -11.30 -7.64
N ALA A 21 2.89 -11.34 -7.41
CA ALA A 21 1.94 -10.83 -6.98
C ALA A 21 1.94 -10.06 -5.89
N GLN A 22 2.11 -9.66 -5.63
CA GLN A 22 2.05 -9.18 -4.66
C GLN A 22 1.50 -8.18 -4.28
N THR A 23 1.33 -7.91 -4.10
CA THR A 23 0.49 -7.33 -3.57
C THR A 23 0.81 -6.16 -2.98
N SER A 24 0.98 -5.95 -2.11
CA SER A 24 1.19 -4.88 -1.44
C SER A 24 2.40 -4.21 -1.73
N ASN A 25 2.86 -4.26 -2.85
CA ASN A 25 4.03 -3.57 -3.18
C ASN A 25 3.79 -2.18 -3.67
N ASP A 26 2.61 -1.69 -3.56
CA ASP A 26 2.32 -0.32 -3.92
C ASP A 26 2.97 0.59 -2.89
N PRO A 27 3.90 1.45 -3.28
CA PRO A 27 4.56 2.33 -2.31
C PRO A 27 3.59 3.25 -1.58
N ALA A 28 2.48 3.61 -2.22
CA ALA A 28 1.50 4.44 -1.54
C ALA A 28 0.83 3.70 -0.39
N VAL A 29 0.56 2.43 -0.57
CA VAL A 29 -0.02 1.62 0.49
C VAL A 29 0.94 1.53 1.67
N ASP A 30 2.21 1.24 1.38
CA ASP A 30 3.21 1.14 2.42
C ASP A 30 3.39 2.47 3.15
N ALA A 31 3.39 3.56 2.41
CA ALA A 31 3.57 4.88 3.01
C ALA A 31 2.38 5.24 3.90
N CYS A 32 1.17 4.92 3.46
CA CYS A 32 -0.02 5.19 4.27
C CYS A 32 -0.03 4.33 5.52
N ARG A 33 0.40 3.08 5.40
CA ARG A 33 0.43 2.21 6.56
C ARG A 33 1.46 2.69 7.58
N ALA A 34 2.64 3.09 7.11
CA ALA A 34 3.67 3.60 8.01
C ALA A 34 3.21 4.88 8.71
N SER A 35 2.60 5.78 7.95
CA SER A 35 2.09 7.03 8.50
C SER A 35 0.98 6.77 9.52
N GLY A 36 0.09 5.84 9.19
CA GLY A 36 -1.01 5.50 10.09
C GLY A 36 -0.52 4.87 11.38
N LEU A 37 0.48 4.00 11.28
CA LEU A 37 1.03 3.38 12.47
C LEU A 37 1.64 4.42 13.40
N ILE A 38 2.37 5.37 12.84
CA ILE A 38 2.95 6.44 13.66
C ILE A 38 1.84 7.24 14.35
N ALA A 39 0.79 7.58 13.61
CA ALA A 39 -0.30 8.35 14.18
C ALA A 39 -0.98 7.61 15.33
N LEU A 40 -1.17 6.31 15.18
CA LEU A 40 -1.78 5.51 16.23
C LEU A 40 -0.87 5.38 17.44
N GLN A 41 0.41 5.24 17.21
CA GLN A 41 1.36 5.09 18.31
C GLN A 41 1.50 6.36 19.12
N GLN A 42 1.20 7.49 18.52
CA GLN A 42 1.19 8.75 19.27
C GLN A 42 0.03 8.80 20.25
N GLN A 43 -1.03 8.07 19.97
CA GLN A 43 -2.15 8.01 20.88
C GLN A 43 -2.05 6.85 21.84
N SER A 44 -1.43 5.76 21.43
CA SER A 44 -1.29 4.59 22.27
C SER A 44 -0.02 3.86 21.89
N ALA A 45 0.96 3.92 22.74
CA ALA A 45 2.24 3.29 22.44
C ALA A 45 2.14 1.77 22.38
N SER A 46 1.03 1.21 22.84
CA SER A 46 0.88 -0.23 22.81
C SER A 46 0.54 -0.76 21.42
N VAL A 47 0.20 0.09 20.48
CA VAL A 47 -0.07 -0.35 19.12
C VAL A 47 1.24 -0.78 18.48
N LYS A 48 1.28 -2.04 18.03
CA LYS A 48 2.51 -2.58 17.48
C LYS A 48 2.49 -2.68 15.98
N ASP A 49 1.33 -2.77 15.38
CA ASP A 49 1.26 -2.99 13.96
C ASP A 49 -0.06 -2.47 13.43
N LEU A 50 -0.15 -2.38 12.13
CA LEU A 50 -1.35 -1.92 11.45
C LEU A 50 -1.47 -2.72 10.19
N ILE A 51 -2.58 -3.42 10.05
CA ILE A 51 -2.81 -4.31 8.93
C ILE A 51 -3.98 -3.78 8.12
N PHE A 52 -3.72 -3.42 6.88
CA PHE A 52 -4.78 -2.97 5.99
C PHE A 52 -5.51 -4.18 5.42
N ASP A 53 -6.82 -4.06 5.37
CA ASP A 53 -7.63 -5.05 4.68
C ASP A 53 -7.63 -4.67 3.20
N MET A 54 -6.83 -5.36 2.44
CA MET A 54 -6.61 -5.01 1.05
C MET A 54 -7.88 -5.13 0.21
N GLU A 55 -8.81 -5.94 0.65
CA GLU A 55 -10.06 -6.09 -0.11
C GLU A 55 -10.98 -4.91 0.02
N THR A 56 -10.81 -4.11 1.05
CA THR A 56 -11.63 -2.91 1.23
C THR A 56 -10.96 -1.66 0.71
N LEU A 57 -9.75 -1.79 0.20
CA LEU A 57 -8.95 -0.63 -0.15
C LEU A 57 -9.49 0.05 -1.40
N LEU A 58 -9.71 1.33 -1.31
CA LEU A 58 -10.11 2.16 -2.42
C LEU A 58 -9.08 3.26 -2.61
N VAL A 59 -8.65 3.43 -3.83
CA VAL A 59 -7.67 4.46 -4.16
C VAL A 59 -8.27 5.32 -5.26
N SER A 60 -8.40 6.60 -4.99
CA SER A 60 -9.03 7.53 -5.93
C SER A 60 -8.10 8.69 -6.20
N LYS A 61 -8.05 9.09 -7.44
CA LYS A 61 -7.32 10.30 -7.78
C LYS A 61 -8.10 11.50 -7.32
N ALA A 62 -7.39 12.51 -6.91
CA ALA A 62 -7.99 13.75 -6.47
C ALA A 62 -7.27 14.91 -7.14
N ASN A 63 -7.97 16.00 -7.28
CA ASN A 63 -7.37 17.19 -7.84
C ASN A 63 -7.92 18.38 -7.07
N THR A 64 -7.48 18.47 -5.84
CA THR A 64 -7.98 19.50 -4.96
C THR A 64 -6.85 19.97 -4.06
N SER A 65 -7.15 20.92 -3.21
CA SER A 65 -6.18 21.43 -2.24
C SER A 65 -6.89 21.66 -0.94
N VAL A 66 -6.16 21.40 0.14
CA VAL A 66 -6.62 21.73 1.48
C VAL A 66 -5.63 22.75 2.02
N GLU A 67 -6.12 23.97 2.20
CA GLU A 67 -5.27 25.06 2.69
C GLU A 67 -4.00 25.20 1.88
N ASN A 68 -4.16 25.19 0.57
CA ASN A 68 -3.06 25.36 -0.36
C ASN A 68 -2.12 24.17 -0.47
N VAL A 69 -2.45 23.07 0.15
CA VAL A 69 -1.66 21.85 0.01
C VAL A 69 -2.37 20.95 -0.99
N PRO A 70 -1.72 20.64 -2.11
CA PRO A 70 -2.39 19.82 -3.12
C PRO A 70 -2.61 18.40 -2.63
N VAL A 71 -3.79 17.87 -2.90
CA VAL A 71 -4.12 16.48 -2.64
C VAL A 71 -4.30 15.80 -3.99
N ARG A 72 -3.51 14.78 -4.25
CA ARG A 72 -3.51 14.09 -5.53
C ARG A 72 -4.17 12.74 -5.48
N THR A 73 -4.17 12.10 -4.33
CA THR A 73 -4.73 10.77 -4.17
C THR A 73 -5.36 10.64 -2.81
N VAL A 74 -6.48 9.96 -2.76
CA VAL A 74 -7.14 9.62 -1.49
C VAL A 74 -7.24 8.12 -1.43
N MET A 75 -6.77 7.55 -0.35
CA MET A 75 -6.86 6.12 -0.13
C MET A 75 -7.72 5.89 1.10
N MET A 76 -8.67 4.98 0.99
CA MET A 76 -9.57 4.66 2.09
C MET A 76 -9.71 3.17 2.19
N GLY A 77 -10.01 2.71 3.37
CA GLY A 77 -10.22 1.30 3.58
C GLY A 77 -10.39 1.00 5.04
N GLU A 78 -10.29 -0.27 5.35
CA GLU A 78 -10.37 -0.74 6.72
C GLU A 78 -9.03 -1.30 7.15
N ALA A 79 -8.75 -1.17 8.43
CA ALA A 79 -7.50 -1.63 8.99
C ALA A 79 -7.74 -2.25 10.36
N TYR A 80 -6.89 -3.20 10.69
CA TYR A 80 -6.92 -3.85 11.99
C TYR A 80 -5.66 -3.47 12.75
N LEU A 81 -5.82 -3.26 14.03
CA LEU A 81 -4.68 -2.99 14.89
C LEU A 81 -4.10 -4.31 15.29
N GLU A 82 -2.88 -4.52 14.94
CA GLU A 82 -2.10 -5.70 15.30
C GLU A 82 -2.53 -6.97 14.58
N LYS A 83 -3.67 -7.52 14.88
CA LYS A 83 -4.08 -8.79 14.30
C LYS A 83 -5.44 -8.65 13.68
N LYS A 84 -5.57 -9.28 12.55
CA LYS A 84 -6.75 -9.18 11.79
C LYS A 84 -7.97 -9.72 12.46
N ASP A 85 -7.89 -10.73 13.26
CA ASP A 85 -9.04 -11.31 13.88
C ASP A 85 -9.26 -10.81 15.29
N MET A 86 -8.60 -9.74 15.65
CA MET A 86 -8.71 -9.22 16.99
C MET A 86 -9.46 -7.92 16.97
N GLY A 87 -10.71 -7.98 17.22
CA GLY A 87 -11.52 -6.79 17.33
C GLY A 87 -12.04 -6.31 16.01
N LYS A 88 -12.54 -5.14 16.00
CA LYS A 88 -13.23 -4.58 14.85
C LYS A 88 -12.28 -3.79 14.00
N PRO A 89 -12.49 -3.81 12.69
CA PRO A 89 -11.68 -2.96 11.84
C PRO A 89 -12.02 -1.50 12.08
N GLN A 90 -11.05 -0.66 11.81
CA GLN A 90 -11.23 0.77 11.82
C GLN A 90 -11.12 1.29 10.41
N ARG A 91 -11.97 2.23 10.07
CA ARG A 91 -11.90 2.83 8.76
C ARG A 91 -10.83 3.91 8.78
N PHE A 92 -10.05 3.97 7.72
CA PHE A 92 -9.00 4.98 7.65
C PHE A 92 -9.11 5.75 6.35
N VAL A 93 -8.53 6.94 6.37
CA VAL A 93 -8.36 7.78 5.19
C VAL A 93 -6.92 8.24 5.17
N CYS A 94 -6.30 8.11 4.02
CA CYS A 94 -4.94 8.57 3.81
C CYS A 94 -4.93 9.56 2.66
N LEU A 95 -4.45 10.76 2.91
CA LEU A 95 -4.34 11.80 1.89
C LEU A 95 -2.92 11.86 1.40
N ILE A 96 -2.76 11.80 0.10
CA ILE A 96 -1.45 11.76 -0.54
C ILE A 96 -1.32 12.95 -1.45
N GLY A 97 -0.25 13.67 -1.29
CA GLY A 97 0.03 14.85 -2.08
C GLY A 97 0.90 14.56 -3.27
N GLU A 98 1.62 15.56 -3.70
CA GLU A 98 2.48 15.43 -4.86
C GLU A 98 3.63 14.50 -4.58
N LYS A 99 4.05 13.78 -5.60
CA LYS A 99 5.20 12.88 -5.55
C LYS A 99 5.03 11.76 -4.52
N GLY A 100 3.77 11.40 -4.27
CA GLY A 100 3.51 10.28 -3.38
C GLY A 100 3.70 10.58 -1.91
N LYS A 101 3.81 11.84 -1.54
CA LYS A 101 4.04 12.19 -0.16
C LYS A 101 2.77 12.09 0.65
N VAL A 102 2.78 11.33 1.73
CA VAL A 102 1.62 11.23 2.60
C VAL A 102 1.48 12.51 3.38
N LEU A 103 0.30 13.08 3.30
CA LEU A 103 0.00 14.31 4.02
C LEU A 103 -0.60 14.02 5.37
N LEU A 104 -1.48 13.04 5.43
CA LEU A 104 -2.21 12.76 6.65
C LEU A 104 -2.86 11.38 6.54
N THR A 105 -2.80 10.63 7.61
CA THR A 105 -3.56 9.39 7.73
C THR A 105 -4.33 9.47 9.04
N PHE A 106 -5.63 9.25 8.96
CA PHE A 106 -6.45 9.30 10.15
C PHE A 106 -7.46 8.17 10.14
N PHE A 107 -7.96 7.87 11.31
CA PHE A 107 -8.86 6.74 11.52
C PHE A 107 -10.18 7.24 12.07
N MET A 108 -11.24 6.60 11.62
CA MET A 108 -12.57 6.95 12.04
C MET A 108 -13.13 5.84 12.89
N ALA A 109 -13.84 6.20 13.92
CA ALA A 109 -14.49 5.22 14.74
C ALA A 109 -15.63 4.57 13.96
N GLN A 110 -15.91 3.33 14.28
CA GLN A 110 -16.98 2.59 13.64
C GLN A 110 -18.21 2.57 14.51
#